data_baf9c25a9ef6a7ddfca0803120e19cb9
#
_entry.id   baf9c25a9ef6a7ddfca0803120e19cb9
#
_cell.length_a   1.000
_cell.length_b   1.000
_cell.length_c   1.000
_cell.angle_alpha   90.00
_cell.angle_beta   90.00
_cell.angle_gamma   90.00
#
_symmetry.space_group_name_H-M   'P 1'
#
loop_
_entity.id
_entity.type
_entity.pdbx_description
1 polymer ?
#
loop_
_entity_poly.entity_id
_entity_poly.type
_entity_poly.pdbx_seq_one_letter_code
_entity_poly.pdbx_strand_id
1 'polypeptide(L)'
;MTSPALPPGSPDAVAAKGKLYLVPAPLDFGCDSQAPLQDVIPLRTLQVAAGLSHWICENAKTTRAYLKRINELQPLSNQLQALQIQELPREVHKKGDHLGQFDAKPLLTTALQGHDIGLVSEAGMPAVADPGSSVVRAAHEMGITVVPLVGPVSHLLALAASGLNGQNFAFVGYLPTDTAERTRRIRELESLALKTGQTQLFIETPYRNAAMVQALLQALQQNTRLAVSCGLTLATGVTRSETVKSWKQKPSGLNNSTPTVFGSGR
;
A
#
# COMPACT_ATOMS: atom_id res chain seq x y z
N MET A 1 -56.53 44.10 -5.84
CA MET A 1 -55.08 43.94 -6.03
C MET A 1 -54.64 42.73 -5.24
N THR A 2 -54.56 41.59 -5.89
CA THR A 2 -54.17 40.31 -5.28
C THR A 2 -52.69 40.08 -5.53
N SER A 3 -51.89 39.99 -4.46
CA SER A 3 -50.46 39.63 -4.54
C SER A 3 -50.29 38.20 -5.08
N PRO A 4 -49.32 37.96 -5.95
CA PRO A 4 -49.01 36.58 -6.41
C PRO A 4 -48.30 35.81 -5.29
N ALA A 5 -48.74 34.58 -5.07
CA ALA A 5 -48.11 33.62 -4.18
C ALA A 5 -46.72 33.22 -4.71
N LEU A 6 -45.74 33.14 -3.83
CA LEU A 6 -44.40 32.59 -4.09
C LEU A 6 -44.49 31.11 -4.50
N PRO A 7 -43.66 30.63 -5.45
CA PRO A 7 -43.65 29.22 -5.83
C PRO A 7 -43.10 28.36 -4.71
N PRO A 8 -43.57 27.10 -4.60
CA PRO A 8 -43.06 26.16 -3.57
C PRO A 8 -41.58 25.89 -3.80
N GLY A 9 -40.87 25.79 -2.67
CA GLY A 9 -39.43 25.60 -2.61
C GLY A 9 -38.93 24.45 -3.47
N SER A 10 -37.73 24.63 -4.01
CA SER A 10 -36.98 23.64 -4.78
C SER A 10 -36.88 22.29 -4.02
N PRO A 11 -36.91 21.15 -4.75
CA PRO A 11 -36.76 19.85 -4.14
C PRO A 11 -35.42 19.76 -3.40
N ASP A 12 -35.43 19.13 -2.23
CA ASP A 12 -34.33 18.95 -1.30
C ASP A 12 -33.01 18.76 -2.04
N ALA A 13 -32.08 19.69 -1.84
CA ALA A 13 -30.69 19.51 -2.24
C ALA A 13 -30.16 18.34 -1.40
N VAL A 14 -30.08 17.14 -2.00
CA VAL A 14 -29.42 15.99 -1.39
C VAL A 14 -28.04 16.45 -0.98
N ALA A 15 -27.78 16.49 0.32
CA ALA A 15 -26.46 16.91 0.83
C ALA A 15 -25.37 16.13 0.09
N ALA A 16 -24.39 16.87 -0.46
CA ALA A 16 -23.32 16.25 -1.21
C ALA A 16 -22.57 15.24 -0.30
N LYS A 17 -22.44 14.00 -0.77
CA LYS A 17 -21.68 12.98 -0.04
C LYS A 17 -20.23 13.42 0.09
N GLY A 18 -19.60 13.06 1.21
CA GLY A 18 -18.16 13.12 1.36
C GLY A 18 -17.44 12.14 0.42
N LYS A 19 -16.12 12.21 0.40
CA LYS A 19 -15.23 11.38 -0.45
C LYS A 19 -14.44 10.41 0.39
N LEU A 20 -14.04 9.30 -0.20
CA LEU A 20 -13.04 8.40 0.34
C LEU A 20 -11.68 8.73 -0.28
N TYR A 21 -10.75 9.21 0.53
CA TYR A 21 -9.37 9.47 0.11
C TYR A 21 -8.49 8.28 0.46
N LEU A 22 -7.79 7.72 -0.53
CA LEU A 22 -6.76 6.72 -0.30
C LEU A 22 -5.46 7.45 0.02
N VAL A 23 -5.07 7.45 1.29
CA VAL A 23 -3.94 8.24 1.80
C VAL A 23 -2.73 7.33 1.96
N PRO A 24 -1.69 7.48 1.13
CA PRO A 24 -0.47 6.67 1.25
C PRO A 24 0.32 7.05 2.50
N ALA A 25 0.97 6.05 3.10
CA ALA A 25 1.89 6.20 4.21
C ALA A 25 3.36 6.01 3.74
N PRO A 26 4.36 6.50 4.49
CA PRO A 26 5.77 6.22 4.22
C PRO A 26 6.07 4.71 4.24
N LEU A 27 7.15 4.30 3.57
CA LEU A 27 7.59 2.89 3.54
C LEU A 27 8.54 2.55 4.71
N ASP A 28 8.60 3.37 5.74
CA ASP A 28 9.54 3.26 6.86
C ASP A 28 8.91 2.60 8.11
N PHE A 29 7.74 2.00 7.97
CA PHE A 29 7.08 1.30 9.08
C PHE A 29 7.94 0.14 9.62
N GLY A 30 8.17 0.14 10.95
CA GLY A 30 9.00 -0.88 11.61
C GLY A 30 10.50 -0.75 11.36
N CYS A 31 10.97 0.32 10.69
CA CYS A 31 12.38 0.58 10.49
C CYS A 31 12.99 1.39 11.64
N ASP A 32 14.30 1.18 11.89
CA ASP A 32 15.04 1.92 12.92
C ASP A 32 15.21 3.42 12.56
N SER A 33 15.18 3.75 11.28
CA SER A 33 15.24 5.12 10.76
C SER A 33 14.00 5.44 9.93
N GLN A 34 13.60 6.71 9.95
CA GLN A 34 12.46 7.20 9.18
C GLN A 34 12.94 8.20 8.13
N ALA A 35 12.35 8.16 6.94
CA ALA A 35 12.55 9.18 5.92
C ALA A 35 11.86 10.50 6.32
N PRO A 36 12.45 11.69 6.04
CA PRO A 36 11.73 12.94 6.16
C PRO A 36 10.44 12.89 5.34
N LEU A 37 9.30 13.23 5.96
CA LEU A 37 7.98 12.98 5.36
C LEU A 37 7.78 13.74 4.04
N GLN A 38 8.31 14.95 3.94
CA GLN A 38 8.27 15.79 2.74
C GLN A 38 9.06 15.23 1.55
N ASP A 39 9.99 14.30 1.80
CA ASP A 39 10.81 13.69 0.74
C ASP A 39 10.07 12.52 0.06
N VAL A 40 9.05 11.97 0.73
CA VAL A 40 8.37 10.75 0.28
C VAL A 40 6.86 10.93 0.07
N ILE A 41 6.24 11.93 0.69
CA ILE A 41 4.81 12.24 0.56
C ILE A 41 4.65 13.65 -0.04
N PRO A 42 4.00 13.79 -1.20
CA PRO A 42 3.78 15.10 -1.83
C PRO A 42 2.98 16.05 -0.95
N LEU A 43 3.31 17.34 -1.04
CA LEU A 43 2.65 18.40 -0.26
C LEU A 43 1.11 18.35 -0.35
N ARG A 44 0.56 18.13 -1.55
CA ARG A 44 -0.89 18.03 -1.72
C ARG A 44 -1.50 16.89 -0.92
N THR A 45 -0.84 15.74 -0.85
CA THR A 45 -1.27 14.59 -0.04
C THR A 45 -1.26 14.96 1.44
N LEU A 46 -0.21 15.61 1.93
CA LEU A 46 -0.11 16.08 3.32
C LEU A 46 -1.22 17.08 3.65
N GLN A 47 -1.51 18.04 2.76
CA GLN A 47 -2.57 19.01 2.93
C GLN A 47 -3.96 18.39 3.00
N VAL A 48 -4.27 17.43 2.11
CA VAL A 48 -5.54 16.71 2.16
C VAL A 48 -5.64 15.90 3.44
N ALA A 49 -4.62 15.12 3.79
CA ALA A 49 -4.60 14.32 5.01
C ALA A 49 -4.78 15.18 6.27
N ALA A 50 -4.14 16.36 6.34
CA ALA A 50 -4.28 17.30 7.44
C ALA A 50 -5.71 17.85 7.60
N GLY A 51 -6.48 17.90 6.52
CA GLY A 51 -7.88 18.37 6.51
C GLY A 51 -8.89 17.31 6.95
N LEU A 52 -8.53 16.03 7.00
CA LEU A 52 -9.46 14.93 7.28
C LEU A 52 -9.67 14.74 8.79
N SER A 53 -10.93 14.53 9.19
CA SER A 53 -11.31 14.24 10.58
C SER A 53 -11.74 12.78 10.81
N HIS A 54 -12.06 12.03 9.75
CA HIS A 54 -12.52 10.64 9.82
C HIS A 54 -11.54 9.73 9.09
N TRP A 55 -11.20 8.61 9.73
CA TRP A 55 -10.17 7.69 9.24
C TRP A 55 -10.61 6.23 9.37
N ILE A 56 -10.28 5.45 8.37
CA ILE A 56 -10.31 3.98 8.38
C ILE A 56 -8.87 3.51 8.24
N CYS A 57 -8.43 2.59 9.10
CA CYS A 57 -7.04 2.17 9.13
C CYS A 57 -6.87 0.71 9.57
N GLU A 58 -5.68 0.20 9.44
CA GLU A 58 -5.31 -1.11 9.98
C GLU A 58 -5.04 -1.03 11.49
N ASN A 59 -4.41 0.05 11.96
CA ASN A 59 -4.01 0.23 13.36
C ASN A 59 -4.07 1.71 13.75
N ALA A 60 -4.90 2.03 14.73
CA ALA A 60 -5.12 3.41 15.17
C ALA A 60 -3.87 4.03 15.83
N LYS A 61 -3.01 3.22 16.47
CA LYS A 61 -1.79 3.72 17.10
C LYS A 61 -0.78 4.21 16.06
N THR A 62 -0.52 3.41 15.04
CA THR A 62 0.40 3.75 13.95
C THR A 62 -0.14 4.90 13.10
N THR A 63 -1.46 4.91 12.85
CA THR A 63 -2.14 6.03 12.17
C THR A 63 -1.99 7.33 12.94
N ARG A 64 -2.20 7.35 14.27
CA ARG A 64 -1.95 8.56 15.08
C ARG A 64 -0.49 9.01 15.04
N ALA A 65 0.46 8.08 15.02
CA ALA A 65 1.88 8.42 14.88
C ALA A 65 2.17 9.08 13.53
N TYR A 66 1.59 8.57 12.46
CA TYR A 66 1.71 9.15 11.12
C TYR A 66 1.06 10.55 11.06
N LEU A 67 -0.15 10.71 11.60
CA LEU A 67 -0.85 12.01 11.64
C LEU A 67 -0.10 13.04 12.50
N LYS A 68 0.61 12.61 13.55
CA LYS A 68 1.49 13.50 14.31
C LYS A 68 2.65 14.01 13.44
N ARG A 69 3.29 13.16 12.65
CA ARG A 69 4.34 13.57 11.68
C ARG A 69 3.78 14.56 10.64
N ILE A 70 2.54 14.32 10.15
CA ILE A 70 1.88 15.28 9.24
C ILE A 70 1.70 16.63 9.94
N ASN A 71 1.22 16.64 11.17
CA ASN A 71 0.95 17.87 11.93
C ASN A 71 2.21 18.74 12.15
N GLU A 72 3.40 18.17 12.14
CA GLU A 72 4.67 18.90 12.23
C GLU A 72 4.95 19.71 10.95
N LEU A 73 4.40 19.32 9.79
CA LEU A 73 4.60 19.96 8.50
C LEU A 73 3.37 20.73 8.02
N GLN A 74 2.19 20.20 8.28
CA GLN A 74 0.89 20.74 7.90
C GLN A 74 -0.06 20.62 9.10
N PRO A 75 -0.44 21.74 9.74
CA PRO A 75 -1.34 21.73 10.89
C PRO A 75 -2.64 20.96 10.59
N LEU A 76 -3.00 20.04 11.46
CA LEU A 76 -4.27 19.31 11.35
C LEU A 76 -5.45 20.23 11.59
N SER A 77 -6.53 20.05 10.83
CA SER A 77 -7.79 20.81 11.01
C SER A 77 -8.45 20.56 12.36
N ASN A 78 -8.18 19.43 12.98
CA ASN A 78 -8.70 19.05 14.30
C ASN A 78 -7.57 18.54 15.19
N GLN A 79 -7.75 18.68 16.51
CA GLN A 79 -6.82 18.07 17.45
C GLN A 79 -6.78 16.54 17.27
N LEU A 80 -5.60 15.94 17.41
CA LEU A 80 -5.37 14.51 17.17
C LEU A 80 -6.32 13.61 17.98
N GLN A 81 -6.69 14.04 19.21
CA GLN A 81 -7.62 13.33 20.09
C GLN A 81 -9.09 13.39 19.63
N ALA A 82 -9.45 14.42 18.85
CA ALA A 82 -10.80 14.60 18.30
C ALA A 82 -11.04 13.85 17.00
N LEU A 83 -9.98 13.30 16.38
CA LEU A 83 -10.11 12.54 15.14
C LEU A 83 -10.86 11.22 15.38
N GLN A 84 -11.79 10.93 14.47
CA GLN A 84 -12.56 9.68 14.46
C GLN A 84 -11.77 8.63 13.68
N ILE A 85 -11.14 7.69 14.38
CA ILE A 85 -10.32 6.65 13.77
C ILE A 85 -10.96 5.28 14.03
N GLN A 86 -11.31 4.59 12.94
CA GLN A 86 -11.92 3.25 12.96
C GLN A 86 -10.92 2.24 12.42
N GLU A 87 -10.68 1.16 13.15
CA GLU A 87 -9.81 0.08 12.70
C GLU A 87 -10.60 -0.95 11.89
N LEU A 88 -9.96 -1.47 10.85
CA LEU A 88 -10.46 -2.66 10.15
C LEU A 88 -10.40 -3.87 11.11
N PRO A 89 -11.34 -4.82 11.00
CA PRO A 89 -11.32 -6.02 11.85
C PRO A 89 -10.02 -6.83 11.66
N ARG A 90 -9.52 -7.42 12.74
CA ARG A 90 -8.29 -8.24 12.71
C ARG A 90 -8.33 -9.40 11.71
N GLU A 91 -9.51 -9.93 11.41
CA GLU A 91 -9.69 -11.00 10.43
C GLU A 91 -9.37 -10.52 9.01
N VAL A 92 -9.68 -9.26 8.71
CA VAL A 92 -9.36 -8.61 7.44
C VAL A 92 -7.84 -8.46 7.26
N HIS A 93 -7.11 -8.12 8.34
CA HIS A 93 -5.64 -8.02 8.30
C HIS A 93 -4.96 -9.35 8.00
N LYS A 94 -5.49 -10.47 8.55
CA LYS A 94 -4.86 -11.79 8.43
C LYS A 94 -5.16 -12.49 7.10
N LYS A 95 -6.38 -12.32 6.58
CA LYS A 95 -6.87 -13.05 5.39
C LYS A 95 -6.96 -12.18 4.15
N GLY A 96 -6.74 -10.86 4.30
CA GLY A 96 -7.09 -9.87 3.27
C GLY A 96 -8.62 -9.72 3.15
N ASP A 97 -9.04 -8.72 2.42
CA ASP A 97 -10.46 -8.41 2.21
C ASP A 97 -10.88 -8.46 0.72
N HIS A 98 -9.99 -8.97 -0.12
CA HIS A 98 -10.17 -9.02 -1.58
C HIS A 98 -11.24 -10.01 -2.04
N LEU A 99 -11.61 -11.01 -1.20
CA LEU A 99 -12.60 -12.02 -1.53
C LEU A 99 -14.06 -11.55 -1.38
N GLY A 100 -14.29 -10.30 -0.94
CA GLY A 100 -15.64 -9.73 -0.83
C GLY A 100 -16.48 -10.25 0.34
N GLN A 101 -15.88 -10.94 1.31
CA GLN A 101 -16.57 -11.52 2.46
C GLN A 101 -16.84 -10.49 3.58
N PHE A 102 -16.11 -9.38 3.59
CA PHE A 102 -16.24 -8.33 4.60
C PHE A 102 -17.12 -7.19 4.07
N ASP A 103 -18.23 -6.92 4.77
CA ASP A 103 -19.07 -5.75 4.50
C ASP A 103 -18.47 -4.50 5.16
N ALA A 104 -17.90 -3.63 4.36
CA ALA A 104 -17.30 -2.38 4.81
C ALA A 104 -18.26 -1.18 4.78
N LYS A 105 -19.51 -1.33 4.33
CA LYS A 105 -20.49 -0.22 4.24
C LYS A 105 -20.71 0.51 5.57
N PRO A 106 -20.77 -0.18 6.72
CA PRO A 106 -20.92 0.51 8.02
C PRO A 106 -19.81 1.52 8.32
N LEU A 107 -18.58 1.29 7.83
CA LEU A 107 -17.44 2.19 8.02
C LEU A 107 -17.55 3.50 7.21
N LEU A 108 -18.42 3.52 6.21
CA LEU A 108 -18.58 4.62 5.26
C LEU A 108 -19.84 5.48 5.53
N THR A 109 -20.59 5.21 6.59
CA THR A 109 -21.86 5.91 6.88
C THR A 109 -21.68 7.42 7.05
N THR A 110 -20.57 7.88 7.62
CA THR A 110 -20.26 9.31 7.79
C THR A 110 -20.04 10.03 6.44
N ALA A 111 -19.59 9.30 5.42
CA ALA A 111 -19.48 9.89 4.08
C ALA A 111 -20.85 10.21 3.47
N LEU A 112 -21.90 9.45 3.79
CA LEU A 112 -23.27 9.77 3.39
C LEU A 112 -23.81 11.05 4.05
N GLN A 113 -23.19 11.47 5.16
CA GLN A 113 -23.51 12.70 5.89
C GLN A 113 -22.66 13.90 5.43
N GLY A 114 -21.84 13.71 4.37
CA GLY A 114 -21.01 14.77 3.80
C GLY A 114 -19.59 14.86 4.35
N HIS A 115 -19.16 13.93 5.24
CA HIS A 115 -17.80 13.93 5.78
C HIS A 115 -16.83 13.19 4.88
N ASP A 116 -15.69 13.80 4.58
CA ASP A 116 -14.58 13.15 3.91
C ASP A 116 -13.87 12.14 4.84
N ILE A 117 -13.52 10.98 4.30
CA ILE A 117 -12.88 9.88 5.05
C ILE A 117 -11.51 9.57 4.43
N GLY A 118 -10.47 9.41 5.26
CA GLY A 118 -9.17 8.87 4.84
C GLY A 118 -9.09 7.37 5.09
N LEU A 119 -8.66 6.60 4.09
CA LEU A 119 -8.22 5.22 4.24
C LEU A 119 -6.71 5.19 4.21
N VAL A 120 -6.07 4.57 5.21
CA VAL A 120 -4.62 4.51 5.35
C VAL A 120 -4.17 3.12 5.83
N SER A 121 -3.09 2.60 5.24
CA SER A 121 -2.37 1.40 5.67
C SER A 121 -1.13 1.75 6.51
N GLU A 122 -0.46 0.76 7.08
CA GLU A 122 0.75 1.00 7.88
C GLU A 122 1.94 1.45 7.02
N ALA A 123 1.99 1.06 5.74
CA ALA A 123 3.01 1.51 4.79
C ALA A 123 2.47 1.54 3.36
N GLY A 124 2.90 2.49 2.54
CA GLY A 124 2.56 2.56 1.12
C GLY A 124 1.11 2.95 0.82
N MET A 125 0.61 2.49 -0.31
CA MET A 125 -0.73 2.81 -0.81
C MET A 125 -1.76 1.84 -0.20
N PRO A 126 -2.81 2.33 0.50
CA PRO A 126 -3.86 1.47 1.04
C PRO A 126 -4.58 0.70 -0.07
N ALA A 127 -5.10 -0.47 0.25
CA ALA A 127 -5.75 -1.41 -0.67
C ALA A 127 -4.81 -1.99 -1.77
N VAL A 128 -3.51 -1.75 -1.68
CA VAL A 128 -2.51 -2.30 -2.60
C VAL A 128 -1.49 -3.12 -1.80
N ALA A 129 -1.55 -4.43 -1.91
CA ALA A 129 -0.84 -5.40 -1.06
C ALA A 129 -1.34 -5.46 0.40
N ASP A 130 -2.13 -4.49 0.82
CA ASP A 130 -2.68 -4.30 2.15
C ASP A 130 -4.21 -4.36 2.14
N PRO A 131 -4.87 -4.51 3.30
CA PRO A 131 -6.31 -4.40 3.43
C PRO A 131 -6.86 -3.05 2.95
N GLY A 132 -8.15 -3.02 2.56
CA GLY A 132 -8.86 -1.80 2.15
C GLY A 132 -9.66 -1.96 0.87
N SER A 133 -9.45 -3.05 0.11
CA SER A 133 -10.18 -3.28 -1.15
C SER A 133 -11.69 -3.43 -0.92
N SER A 134 -12.14 -3.96 0.21
CA SER A 134 -13.55 -4.02 0.61
C SER A 134 -14.13 -2.63 0.84
N VAL A 135 -13.37 -1.73 1.48
CA VAL A 135 -13.77 -0.33 1.73
C VAL A 135 -13.94 0.42 0.41
N VAL A 136 -12.97 0.26 -0.51
CA VAL A 136 -13.03 0.87 -1.85
C VAL A 136 -14.23 0.35 -2.63
N ARG A 137 -14.48 -0.96 -2.61
CA ARG A 137 -15.65 -1.58 -3.28
C ARG A 137 -16.96 -1.05 -2.70
N ALA A 138 -17.09 -1.03 -1.37
CA ALA A 138 -18.28 -0.50 -0.69
C ALA A 138 -18.50 0.98 -1.03
N ALA A 139 -17.44 1.80 -1.11
CA ALA A 139 -17.55 3.19 -1.52
C ALA A 139 -18.15 3.33 -2.93
N HIS A 140 -17.68 2.55 -3.90
CA HIS A 140 -18.26 2.53 -5.25
C HIS A 140 -19.74 2.10 -5.24
N GLU A 141 -20.09 1.02 -4.51
CA GLU A 141 -21.46 0.54 -4.37
C GLU A 141 -22.40 1.58 -3.74
N MET A 142 -21.87 2.39 -2.82
CA MET A 142 -22.62 3.47 -2.14
C MET A 142 -22.61 4.79 -2.92
N GLY A 143 -21.97 4.85 -4.10
CA GLY A 143 -21.82 6.07 -4.91
C GLY A 143 -21.01 7.15 -4.19
N ILE A 144 -20.02 6.77 -3.38
CA ILE A 144 -19.05 7.65 -2.74
C ILE A 144 -17.85 7.78 -3.67
N THR A 145 -17.42 9.01 -3.95
CA THR A 145 -16.27 9.28 -4.80
C THR A 145 -14.99 8.80 -4.13
N VAL A 146 -14.22 7.92 -4.80
CA VAL A 146 -12.91 7.45 -4.35
C VAL A 146 -11.82 8.31 -4.99
N VAL A 147 -10.92 8.87 -4.17
CA VAL A 147 -9.83 9.74 -4.60
C VAL A 147 -8.49 9.16 -4.16
N PRO A 148 -7.72 8.51 -5.05
CA PRO A 148 -6.37 8.08 -4.72
C PRO A 148 -5.45 9.30 -4.64
N LEU A 149 -4.69 9.40 -3.54
CA LEU A 149 -3.65 10.41 -3.39
C LEU A 149 -2.29 9.86 -3.81
N VAL A 150 -1.40 10.76 -4.25
CA VAL A 150 -0.07 10.36 -4.70
C VAL A 150 0.85 10.07 -3.51
N GLY A 151 1.58 8.97 -3.58
CA GLY A 151 2.58 8.58 -2.58
C GLY A 151 3.34 7.32 -2.99
N PRO A 152 4.23 6.81 -2.14
CA PRO A 152 5.10 5.69 -2.49
C PRO A 152 4.33 4.37 -2.59
N VAL A 153 4.74 3.55 -3.56
CA VAL A 153 4.26 2.18 -3.75
C VAL A 153 5.48 1.28 -3.91
N SER A 154 5.77 0.45 -2.91
CA SER A 154 7.04 -0.28 -2.79
C SER A 154 7.38 -1.14 -4.01
N HIS A 155 6.43 -1.94 -4.50
CA HIS A 155 6.67 -2.83 -5.63
C HIS A 155 6.85 -2.08 -6.98
N LEU A 156 6.25 -0.89 -7.15
CA LEU A 156 6.48 -0.06 -8.34
C LEU A 156 7.85 0.62 -8.29
N LEU A 157 8.27 1.10 -7.12
CA LEU A 157 9.62 1.64 -6.94
C LEU A 157 10.69 0.56 -7.15
N ALA A 158 10.47 -0.64 -6.62
CA ALA A 158 11.33 -1.79 -6.84
C ALA A 158 11.41 -2.18 -8.33
N LEU A 159 10.26 -2.22 -9.02
CA LEU A 159 10.21 -2.51 -10.45
C LEU A 159 11.00 -1.49 -11.25
N ALA A 160 10.79 -0.20 -10.99
CA ALA A 160 11.50 0.88 -11.70
C ALA A 160 13.02 0.80 -11.50
N ALA A 161 13.48 0.43 -10.29
CA ALA A 161 14.89 0.30 -9.95
C ALA A 161 15.52 -1.02 -10.42
N SER A 162 14.72 -2.03 -10.80
CA SER A 162 15.18 -3.39 -11.08
C SER A 162 15.85 -3.60 -12.43
N GLY A 163 15.52 -2.77 -13.43
CA GLY A 163 15.88 -3.00 -14.82
C GLY A 163 15.16 -4.19 -15.46
N LEU A 164 14.12 -4.72 -14.84
CA LEU A 164 13.23 -5.74 -15.39
C LEU A 164 12.14 -5.11 -16.28
N ASN A 165 11.32 -5.95 -16.93
CA ASN A 165 10.25 -5.48 -17.80
C ASN A 165 9.14 -4.76 -17.02
N GLY A 166 9.09 -3.43 -17.12
CA GLY A 166 8.07 -2.59 -16.52
C GLY A 166 6.77 -2.46 -17.31
N GLN A 167 6.68 -3.01 -18.52
CA GLN A 167 5.45 -2.99 -19.33
C GLN A 167 4.57 -4.23 -19.12
N ASN A 168 5.18 -5.33 -18.67
CA ASN A 168 4.47 -6.57 -18.35
C ASN A 168 5.01 -7.13 -17.04
N PHE A 169 4.26 -6.96 -15.97
CA PHE A 169 4.63 -7.41 -14.63
C PHE A 169 3.41 -7.89 -13.83
N ALA A 170 3.66 -8.71 -12.83
CA ALA A 170 2.68 -9.13 -11.87
C ALA A 170 3.25 -9.02 -10.45
N PHE A 171 2.46 -8.46 -9.53
CA PHE A 171 2.71 -8.57 -8.11
C PHE A 171 1.94 -9.78 -7.59
N VAL A 172 2.65 -10.76 -7.03
CA VAL A 172 2.09 -12.06 -6.62
C VAL A 172 2.00 -12.23 -5.09
N GLY A 173 2.23 -11.14 -4.36
CA GLY A 173 2.11 -11.13 -2.90
C GLY A 173 3.23 -11.91 -2.19
N TYR A 174 2.88 -12.67 -1.16
CA TYR A 174 3.81 -13.53 -0.43
C TYR A 174 3.95 -14.90 -1.06
N LEU A 175 5.15 -15.45 -1.05
CA LEU A 175 5.38 -16.84 -1.45
C LEU A 175 5.07 -17.80 -0.29
N PRO A 176 4.79 -19.10 -0.57
CA PRO A 176 4.49 -20.09 0.46
C PRO A 176 5.56 -20.18 1.55
N THR A 177 5.14 -20.37 2.79
CA THR A 177 6.05 -20.55 3.93
C THR A 177 6.72 -21.92 3.96
N ASP A 178 6.03 -22.97 3.49
CA ASP A 178 6.60 -24.30 3.30
C ASP A 178 7.70 -24.28 2.25
N THR A 179 8.81 -24.96 2.52
CA THR A 179 10.00 -24.91 1.66
C THR A 179 9.78 -25.59 0.32
N ALA A 180 9.06 -26.72 0.28
CA ALA A 180 8.82 -27.45 -0.96
C ALA A 180 7.83 -26.71 -1.85
N GLU A 181 6.74 -26.19 -1.27
CA GLU A 181 5.74 -25.38 -1.97
C GLU A 181 6.34 -24.08 -2.48
N ARG A 182 7.17 -23.39 -1.67
CA ARG A 182 7.89 -22.18 -2.07
C ARG A 182 8.81 -22.44 -3.25
N THR A 183 9.60 -23.52 -3.20
CA THR A 183 10.50 -23.89 -4.30
C THR A 183 9.73 -24.15 -5.59
N ARG A 184 8.63 -24.88 -5.50
CA ARG A 184 7.73 -25.14 -6.64
C ARG A 184 7.18 -23.82 -7.20
N ARG A 185 6.68 -22.94 -6.33
CA ARG A 185 6.11 -21.64 -6.74
C ARG A 185 7.15 -20.74 -7.40
N ILE A 186 8.39 -20.70 -6.89
CA ILE A 186 9.48 -19.93 -7.51
C ILE A 186 9.75 -20.42 -8.95
N ARG A 187 9.79 -21.71 -9.18
CA ARG A 187 10.02 -22.29 -10.51
C ARG A 187 8.85 -22.04 -11.48
N GLU A 188 7.61 -22.09 -10.99
CA GLU A 188 6.42 -21.75 -11.77
C GLU A 188 6.47 -20.27 -12.24
N LEU A 189 6.79 -19.35 -11.32
CA LEU A 189 6.91 -17.92 -11.61
C LEU A 189 8.05 -17.64 -12.59
N GLU A 190 9.19 -18.30 -12.41
CA GLU A 190 10.31 -18.21 -13.36
C GLU A 190 9.92 -18.69 -14.75
N SER A 191 9.29 -19.87 -14.83
CA SER A 191 8.82 -20.42 -16.12
C SER A 191 7.88 -19.45 -16.84
N LEU A 192 6.93 -18.83 -16.08
CA LEU A 192 6.03 -17.82 -16.61
C LEU A 192 6.80 -16.59 -17.10
N ALA A 193 7.74 -16.09 -16.31
CA ALA A 193 8.56 -14.92 -16.66
C ALA A 193 9.39 -15.16 -17.92
N LEU A 194 10.02 -16.33 -18.02
CA LEU A 194 10.85 -16.69 -19.19
C LEU A 194 10.01 -16.91 -20.44
N LYS A 195 8.80 -17.46 -20.31
CA LYS A 195 7.89 -17.71 -21.45
C LYS A 195 7.25 -16.44 -21.97
N THR A 196 6.76 -15.56 -21.08
CA THR A 196 5.91 -14.42 -21.43
C THR A 196 6.63 -13.07 -21.40
N GLY A 197 7.83 -13.01 -20.81
CA GLY A 197 8.53 -11.76 -20.52
C GLY A 197 7.91 -10.97 -19.35
N GLN A 198 7.01 -11.58 -18.56
CA GLN A 198 6.36 -10.92 -17.43
C GLN A 198 7.25 -10.93 -16.19
N THR A 199 7.61 -9.76 -15.69
CA THR A 199 8.30 -9.63 -14.40
C THR A 199 7.43 -10.13 -13.26
N GLN A 200 7.99 -10.95 -12.37
CA GLN A 200 7.30 -11.43 -11.17
C GLN A 200 7.82 -10.66 -9.96
N LEU A 201 6.94 -9.91 -9.28
CA LEU A 201 7.25 -9.17 -8.06
C LEU A 201 6.57 -9.84 -6.87
N PHE A 202 7.28 -9.93 -5.76
CA PHE A 202 6.76 -10.49 -4.51
C PHE A 202 7.46 -9.89 -3.30
N ILE A 203 6.88 -10.08 -2.13
CA ILE A 203 7.39 -9.56 -0.86
C ILE A 203 7.53 -10.69 0.16
N GLU A 204 8.29 -10.43 1.19
CA GLU A 204 8.40 -11.29 2.36
C GLU A 204 8.45 -10.43 3.63
N THR A 205 8.10 -11.03 4.76
CA THR A 205 8.29 -10.41 6.07
C THR A 205 9.78 -10.22 6.35
N PRO A 206 10.23 -9.07 6.88
CA PRO A 206 11.65 -8.74 6.98
C PRO A 206 12.51 -9.82 7.62
N TYR A 207 12.05 -10.45 8.71
CA TYR A 207 12.80 -11.50 9.43
C TYR A 207 13.09 -12.74 8.57
N ARG A 208 12.49 -12.87 7.38
CA ARG A 208 12.70 -14.00 6.46
C ARG A 208 13.46 -13.61 5.18
N ASN A 209 13.92 -12.36 5.06
CA ASN A 209 14.61 -11.87 3.87
C ASN A 209 15.79 -12.76 3.45
N ALA A 210 16.68 -13.09 4.39
CA ALA A 210 17.85 -13.93 4.10
C ALA A 210 17.45 -15.33 3.62
N ALA A 211 16.46 -15.94 4.26
CA ALA A 211 15.95 -17.26 3.87
C ALA A 211 15.29 -17.22 2.47
N MET A 212 14.60 -16.13 2.13
CA MET A 212 14.01 -15.94 0.80
C MET A 212 15.09 -15.82 -0.27
N VAL A 213 16.14 -15.03 -0.05
CA VAL A 213 17.26 -14.93 -1.01
C VAL A 213 17.90 -16.30 -1.23
N GLN A 214 18.16 -17.06 -0.16
CA GLN A 214 18.73 -18.41 -0.30
C GLN A 214 17.82 -19.34 -1.12
N ALA A 215 16.51 -19.33 -0.87
CA ALA A 215 15.55 -20.12 -1.63
C ALA A 215 15.54 -19.73 -3.13
N LEU A 216 15.59 -18.43 -3.44
CA LEU A 216 15.64 -17.93 -4.81
C LEU A 216 16.93 -18.36 -5.52
N LEU A 217 18.09 -18.20 -4.87
CA LEU A 217 19.37 -18.60 -5.43
C LEU A 217 19.49 -20.11 -5.66
N GLN A 218 18.78 -20.92 -4.89
CA GLN A 218 18.74 -22.39 -5.06
C GLN A 218 17.75 -22.81 -6.17
N ALA A 219 16.61 -22.15 -6.28
CA ALA A 219 15.52 -22.58 -7.14
C ALA A 219 15.60 -22.03 -8.56
N LEU A 220 16.04 -20.76 -8.72
CA LEU A 220 16.13 -20.07 -10.02
C LEU A 220 17.33 -20.53 -10.85
N GLN A 221 17.18 -20.46 -12.18
CA GLN A 221 18.24 -20.72 -13.15
C GLN A 221 19.35 -19.66 -13.09
N GLN A 222 20.57 -20.02 -13.48
CA GLN A 222 21.74 -19.17 -13.35
C GLN A 222 21.65 -17.85 -14.14
N ASN A 223 20.96 -17.87 -15.27
CA ASN A 223 20.81 -16.70 -16.15
C ASN A 223 19.58 -15.83 -15.84
N THR A 224 18.68 -16.30 -14.98
CA THR A 224 17.53 -15.52 -14.52
C THR A 224 18.03 -14.31 -13.74
N ARG A 225 17.50 -13.13 -14.05
CA ARG A 225 17.78 -11.91 -13.29
C ARG A 225 16.94 -11.90 -12.01
N LEU A 226 17.62 -11.65 -10.91
CA LEU A 226 17.01 -11.44 -9.58
C LEU A 226 17.30 -10.02 -9.13
N ALA A 227 16.24 -9.25 -8.88
CA ALA A 227 16.30 -7.92 -8.30
C ALA A 227 15.82 -7.98 -6.85
N VAL A 228 16.53 -7.32 -5.95
CA VAL A 228 16.20 -7.22 -4.53
C VAL A 228 16.33 -5.76 -4.13
N SER A 229 15.22 -5.16 -3.73
CA SER A 229 15.13 -3.76 -3.27
C SER A 229 14.83 -3.74 -1.78
N CYS A 230 15.77 -3.26 -0.99
CA CYS A 230 15.71 -3.24 0.47
C CYS A 230 15.68 -1.79 0.96
N GLY A 231 14.78 -1.45 1.89
CA GLY A 231 14.72 -0.13 2.51
C GLY A 231 14.37 0.99 1.53
N LEU A 232 13.48 0.73 0.57
CA LEU A 232 13.04 1.75 -0.37
C LEU A 232 12.59 3.02 0.36
N THR A 233 13.00 4.17 -0.15
CA THR A 233 12.82 5.51 0.43
C THR A 233 13.68 5.85 1.66
N LEU A 234 14.35 4.90 2.28
CA LEU A 234 15.33 5.19 3.34
C LEU A 234 16.66 5.66 2.73
N ALA A 235 17.42 6.46 3.50
CA ALA A 235 18.76 6.88 3.10
C ALA A 235 19.74 5.70 2.88
N THR A 236 19.48 4.57 3.54
CA THR A 236 20.22 3.30 3.39
C THR A 236 19.61 2.37 2.35
N GLY A 237 18.58 2.84 1.64
CA GLY A 237 17.87 2.03 0.65
C GLY A 237 18.79 1.60 -0.51
N VAL A 238 18.69 0.34 -0.92
CA VAL A 238 19.51 -0.22 -1.99
C VAL A 238 18.71 -1.18 -2.85
N THR A 239 18.94 -1.12 -4.15
CA THR A 239 18.47 -2.14 -5.10
C THR A 239 19.68 -2.80 -5.75
N ARG A 240 19.73 -4.13 -5.68
CA ARG A 240 20.69 -4.96 -6.42
C ARG A 240 19.94 -5.81 -7.43
N SER A 241 20.32 -5.75 -8.69
CA SER A 241 19.71 -6.48 -9.80
C SER A 241 20.77 -7.12 -10.66
N GLU A 242 20.93 -8.42 -10.57
CA GLU A 242 21.96 -9.19 -11.24
C GLU A 242 21.41 -10.57 -11.63
N THR A 243 22.17 -11.32 -12.47
CA THR A 243 21.87 -12.73 -12.72
C THR A 243 22.08 -13.56 -11.43
N VAL A 244 21.36 -14.65 -11.29
CA VAL A 244 21.56 -15.60 -10.17
C VAL A 244 22.99 -16.07 -10.08
N LYS A 245 23.67 -16.26 -11.23
CA LYS A 245 25.08 -16.60 -11.30
C LYS A 245 25.96 -15.56 -10.58
N SER A 246 25.73 -14.27 -10.86
CA SER A 246 26.44 -13.16 -10.20
C SER A 246 26.12 -13.07 -8.72
N TRP A 247 24.85 -13.25 -8.35
CA TRP A 247 24.44 -13.26 -6.95
C TRP A 247 25.18 -14.31 -6.12
N LYS A 248 25.39 -15.51 -6.66
CA LYS A 248 26.11 -16.60 -5.98
C LYS A 248 27.59 -16.32 -5.73
N GLN A 249 28.19 -15.41 -6.48
CA GLN A 249 29.59 -15.02 -6.34
C GLN A 249 29.84 -13.95 -5.25
N LYS A 250 28.81 -13.22 -4.87
CA LYS A 250 28.90 -12.12 -3.88
C LYS A 250 27.85 -12.33 -2.79
N PRO A 251 28.27 -12.43 -1.51
CA PRO A 251 27.32 -12.57 -0.42
C PRO A 251 26.26 -11.45 -0.43
N SER A 252 25.01 -11.79 -0.11
CA SER A 252 23.98 -10.80 0.09
C SER A 252 24.17 -10.18 1.48
N GLY A 253 24.39 -8.88 1.56
CA GLY A 253 24.42 -8.14 2.82
C GLY A 253 23.03 -7.80 3.37
N LEU A 254 21.98 -8.56 3.01
CA LEU A 254 20.60 -8.30 3.42
C LEU A 254 20.44 -8.60 4.92
N ASN A 255 19.90 -7.63 5.64
CA ASN A 255 19.47 -7.81 7.02
C ASN A 255 18.03 -8.38 7.06
N ASN A 256 17.64 -8.86 8.24
CA ASN A 256 16.30 -9.40 8.50
C ASN A 256 15.39 -8.40 9.24
N SER A 257 15.65 -7.10 9.14
CA SER A 257 14.87 -6.05 9.83
C SER A 257 14.23 -5.06 8.87
N THR A 258 14.71 -4.97 7.64
CA THR A 258 14.28 -3.93 6.69
C THR A 258 13.30 -4.50 5.65
N PRO A 259 12.17 -3.82 5.37
CA PRO A 259 11.23 -4.22 4.32
C PRO A 259 11.93 -4.38 2.97
N THR A 260 11.62 -5.47 2.28
CA THR A 260 12.29 -5.86 1.04
C THR A 260 11.28 -6.31 -0.01
N VAL A 261 11.47 -5.87 -1.24
CA VAL A 261 10.73 -6.33 -2.42
C VAL A 261 11.67 -7.11 -3.32
N PHE A 262 11.20 -8.23 -3.82
CA PHE A 262 11.90 -9.12 -4.74
C PHE A 262 11.28 -9.06 -6.12
N GLY A 263 12.12 -9.15 -7.15
CA GLY A 263 11.68 -9.25 -8.53
C GLY A 263 12.49 -10.27 -9.31
N SER A 264 11.85 -11.04 -10.16
CA SER A 264 12.54 -11.97 -11.07
C SER A 264 12.00 -11.88 -12.49
N GLY A 265 12.91 -12.07 -13.49
CA GLY A 265 12.58 -11.98 -14.88
C GLY A 265 13.77 -12.30 -15.80
N ARG A 266 13.65 -11.86 -17.06
CA ARG A 266 14.75 -11.94 -18.04
C ARG A 266 15.79 -10.86 -17.83
#